data_1e28601fd592ed9670f7eb1135a5a145
#
_entry.id   1e28601fd592ed9670f7eb1135a5a145
#
_cell.length_a   1.000
_cell.length_b   1.000
_cell.length_c   1.000
_cell.angle_alpha   90.00
_cell.angle_beta   90.00
_cell.angle_gamma   90.00
#
_symmetry.space_group_name_H-M   'P 1'
#
loop_
_entity.id
_entity.type
_entity.pdbx_description
1 polymer ?
#
loop_
_entity_poly.entity_id
_entity_poly.type
_entity_poly.pdbx_seq_one_letter_code
_entity_poly.pdbx_strand_id
1 'polypeptide(L)'
;MIRRPPRSTLSSSSAASDVYKRQMDDACKYADIFVTATGNLDVITQDHMRQMKDRAIVCNIGHFDNEIQTEALQNYKSDEIKPQVREVEFPDGKKILLLSEGRLVNLGNATGHPSFVMSASFTNQVLAQLELWKNSKNYENKVYVLPKHLDEKVASLHLKKVGAKLTELTDKQSEYIGVSKKGPFKEDTYRY
;
A
#
# COMPACT_ATOMS: atom_id res chain seq x y z
N MET A 1 20.54 20.97 13.03
CA MET A 1 19.47 20.23 13.75
C MET A 1 18.18 20.44 12.98
N ILE A 2 17.85 19.55 12.04
CA ILE A 2 16.65 19.63 11.20
C ILE A 2 15.50 19.14 12.07
N ARG A 3 14.62 20.05 12.50
CA ARG A 3 13.37 19.68 13.16
C ARG A 3 12.52 18.92 12.13
N ARG A 4 12.20 17.67 12.44
CA ARG A 4 11.14 16.96 11.72
C ARG A 4 9.87 17.82 11.83
N PRO A 5 9.15 18.05 10.72
CA PRO A 5 7.85 18.70 10.83
C PRO A 5 6.99 17.89 11.81
N PRO A 6 6.17 18.55 12.64
CA PRO A 6 5.27 17.84 13.50
C PRO A 6 4.42 16.94 12.61
N ARG A 7 4.32 15.66 12.95
CA ARG A 7 3.33 14.78 12.33
C ARG A 7 2.00 15.48 12.50
N SER A 8 1.40 15.90 11.40
CA SER A 8 0.06 16.46 11.43
C SER A 8 -0.88 15.32 11.84
N THR A 9 -1.09 15.19 13.13
CA THR A 9 -2.26 14.51 13.64
C THR A 9 -3.43 15.30 13.11
N LEU A 10 -4.16 14.74 12.18
CA LEU A 10 -5.40 15.33 11.72
C LEU A 10 -6.30 15.45 12.94
N SER A 11 -6.36 16.66 13.49
CA SER A 11 -7.14 17.00 14.68
C SER A 11 -8.65 16.87 14.47
N SER A 12 -9.08 16.53 13.26
CA SER A 12 -10.47 16.33 12.86
C SER A 12 -10.92 14.87 12.78
N SER A 13 -10.03 13.91 12.94
CA SER A 13 -10.38 12.48 12.94
C SER A 13 -10.18 11.91 14.34
N SER A 14 -11.26 11.63 15.04
CA SER A 14 -11.24 10.89 16.31
C SER A 14 -10.59 9.51 16.16
N ALA A 15 -10.63 8.93 14.96
CA ALA A 15 -9.93 7.70 14.62
C ALA A 15 -8.40 7.83 14.64
N ALA A 16 -7.85 8.98 14.23
CA ALA A 16 -6.41 9.18 14.22
C ALA A 16 -5.79 9.34 15.63
N SER A 17 -6.56 9.75 16.62
CA SER A 17 -6.10 9.85 18.00
C SER A 17 -6.03 8.52 18.75
N ASP A 18 -6.71 7.48 18.24
CA ASP A 18 -6.82 6.17 18.88
C ASP A 18 -5.97 5.08 18.24
N VAL A 19 -5.25 5.38 17.17
CA VAL A 19 -4.50 4.41 16.35
C VAL A 19 -3.50 3.52 17.14
N TYR A 20 -3.08 3.94 18.32
CA TYR A 20 -2.07 3.20 19.09
C TYR A 20 -2.58 2.64 20.43
N LYS A 21 -3.86 2.74 20.70
CA LYS A 21 -4.35 2.54 22.07
C LYS A 21 -5.27 1.33 22.25
N ARG A 22 -5.66 0.64 21.18
CA ARG A 22 -6.66 -0.41 21.30
C ARG A 22 -6.19 -1.70 20.68
N GLN A 23 -6.41 -2.77 21.40
CA GLN A 23 -6.17 -4.12 20.91
C GLN A 23 -7.37 -4.64 20.14
N MET A 24 -7.17 -5.65 19.31
CA MET A 24 -8.23 -6.25 18.50
C MET A 24 -9.36 -6.82 19.39
N ASP A 25 -9.00 -7.44 20.52
CA ASP A 25 -9.94 -7.98 21.51
C ASP A 25 -10.93 -6.95 22.07
N ASP A 26 -10.53 -5.68 22.09
CA ASP A 26 -11.41 -4.59 22.51
C ASP A 26 -12.15 -4.00 21.31
N ALA A 27 -11.43 -3.77 20.19
CA ALA A 27 -11.98 -3.12 19.01
C ALA A 27 -13.15 -3.91 18.39
N CYS A 28 -13.08 -5.24 18.40
CA CYS A 28 -14.11 -6.11 17.84
C CYS A 28 -15.51 -5.85 18.44
N LYS A 29 -15.59 -5.35 19.66
CA LYS A 29 -16.88 -5.13 20.37
C LYS A 29 -17.62 -3.85 19.93
N TYR A 30 -16.94 -2.89 19.30
CA TYR A 30 -17.56 -1.58 19.02
C TYR A 30 -17.26 -1.01 17.63
N ALA A 31 -16.25 -1.49 16.92
CA ALA A 31 -15.94 -1.01 15.58
C ALA A 31 -16.96 -1.56 14.55
N ASP A 32 -17.13 -0.83 13.46
CA ASP A 32 -18.06 -1.17 12.39
C ASP A 32 -17.31 -1.67 11.15
N ILE A 33 -16.03 -1.27 10.96
CA ILE A 33 -15.19 -1.62 9.82
C ILE A 33 -13.84 -2.06 10.32
N PHE A 34 -13.39 -3.21 9.85
CA PHE A 34 -12.11 -3.82 10.18
C PHE A 34 -11.28 -3.98 8.90
N VAL A 35 -10.08 -3.42 8.91
CA VAL A 35 -9.14 -3.50 7.78
C VAL A 35 -7.80 -4.00 8.28
N THR A 36 -7.40 -5.19 7.88
CA THR A 36 -6.05 -5.70 8.17
C THR A 36 -5.04 -5.22 7.14
N ALA A 37 -3.83 -4.90 7.58
CA ALA A 37 -2.76 -4.36 6.75
C ALA A 37 -1.36 -4.64 7.33
N THR A 38 -1.19 -5.76 8.03
CA THR A 38 0.00 -6.04 8.85
C THR A 38 1.02 -6.92 8.14
N GLY A 39 0.60 -7.70 7.15
CA GLY A 39 1.42 -8.75 6.53
C GLY A 39 1.68 -9.95 7.47
N ASN A 40 0.90 -10.07 8.56
CA ASN A 40 1.04 -11.12 9.56
C ASN A 40 -0.03 -12.21 9.36
N LEU A 41 -0.13 -13.12 10.29
CA LEU A 41 -1.06 -14.26 10.30
C LEU A 41 -2.12 -14.06 11.39
N ASP A 42 -3.38 -14.44 11.10
CA ASP A 42 -4.46 -14.53 12.09
C ASP A 42 -4.69 -13.26 12.94
N VAL A 43 -4.58 -12.11 12.29
CA VAL A 43 -4.81 -10.80 12.95
C VAL A 43 -6.26 -10.65 13.38
N ILE A 44 -7.19 -11.14 12.54
CA ILE A 44 -8.61 -11.29 12.88
C ILE A 44 -8.95 -12.76 12.95
N THR A 45 -9.20 -13.22 14.16
CA THR A 45 -9.59 -14.61 14.46
C THR A 45 -11.10 -14.81 14.36
N GLN A 46 -11.53 -16.07 14.32
CA GLN A 46 -12.94 -16.42 14.41
C GLN A 46 -13.60 -15.85 15.68
N ASP A 47 -12.90 -15.88 16.81
CA ASP A 47 -13.42 -15.37 18.08
C ASP A 47 -13.61 -13.84 18.05
N HIS A 48 -12.71 -13.11 17.38
CA HIS A 48 -12.92 -11.69 17.14
C HIS A 48 -14.17 -11.45 16.31
N MET A 49 -14.33 -12.18 15.19
CA MET A 49 -15.49 -12.03 14.30
C MET A 49 -16.82 -12.34 14.99
N ARG A 50 -16.84 -13.32 15.89
CA ARG A 50 -18.02 -13.63 16.71
C ARG A 50 -18.39 -12.51 17.69
N GLN A 51 -17.46 -11.70 18.12
CA GLN A 51 -17.69 -10.59 19.04
C GLN A 51 -18.01 -9.26 18.32
N MET A 52 -17.85 -9.20 17.00
CA MET A 52 -18.15 -8.01 16.21
C MET A 52 -19.63 -7.65 16.25
N LYS A 53 -19.94 -6.40 15.95
CA LYS A 53 -21.34 -5.95 15.76
C LYS A 53 -22.00 -6.68 14.60
N ASP A 54 -23.31 -6.73 14.64
CA ASP A 54 -24.07 -7.19 13.49
C ASP A 54 -23.75 -6.34 12.27
N ARG A 55 -23.52 -7.00 11.12
CA ARG A 55 -23.12 -6.42 9.84
C ARG A 55 -21.81 -5.62 9.86
N ALA A 56 -20.91 -5.92 10.78
CA ALA A 56 -19.56 -5.39 10.71
C ALA A 56 -18.89 -5.79 9.39
N ILE A 57 -18.15 -4.86 8.79
CA ILE A 57 -17.41 -5.07 7.55
C ILE A 57 -16.00 -5.53 7.88
N VAL A 58 -15.58 -6.65 7.28
CA VAL A 58 -14.25 -7.23 7.49
C VAL A 58 -13.53 -7.34 6.15
N CYS A 59 -12.36 -6.76 6.04
CA CYS A 59 -11.56 -6.81 4.82
C CYS A 59 -10.06 -6.76 5.09
N ASN A 60 -9.29 -7.13 4.09
CA ASN A 60 -7.84 -7.16 4.11
C ASN A 60 -7.25 -6.30 3.00
N ILE A 61 -6.21 -5.55 3.30
CA ILE A 61 -5.36 -4.83 2.34
C ILE A 61 -3.89 -5.29 2.45
N GLY A 62 -3.61 -6.24 3.34
CA GLY A 62 -2.31 -6.91 3.42
C GLY A 62 -2.06 -7.78 2.20
N HIS A 63 -0.81 -8.18 2.00
CA HIS A 63 -0.39 -8.86 0.78
C HIS A 63 -1.02 -10.25 0.59
N PHE A 64 -1.19 -11.00 1.67
CA PHE A 64 -1.77 -12.34 1.65
C PHE A 64 -3.14 -12.37 2.34
N ASP A 65 -3.93 -13.38 2.03
CA ASP A 65 -5.29 -13.61 2.56
C ASP A 65 -5.35 -14.30 3.93
N ASN A 66 -4.21 -14.49 4.57
CA ASN A 66 -4.05 -15.19 5.83
C ASN A 66 -4.16 -14.30 7.09
N GLU A 67 -4.38 -13.00 6.92
CA GLU A 67 -4.56 -12.09 8.06
C GLU A 67 -5.92 -12.27 8.75
N ILE A 68 -6.91 -12.80 8.03
CA ILE A 68 -8.26 -13.09 8.53
C ILE A 68 -8.48 -14.60 8.47
N GLN A 69 -8.92 -15.21 9.54
CA GLN A 69 -9.24 -16.65 9.61
C GLN A 69 -10.51 -16.97 8.80
N THR A 70 -10.45 -16.82 7.49
CA THR A 70 -11.60 -17.06 6.61
C THR A 70 -11.98 -18.53 6.49
N GLU A 71 -11.02 -19.45 6.66
CA GLU A 71 -11.28 -20.90 6.66
C GLU A 71 -12.26 -21.30 7.75
N ALA A 72 -12.18 -20.67 8.92
CA ALA A 72 -13.10 -20.92 10.02
C ALA A 72 -14.55 -20.54 9.70
N LEU A 73 -14.76 -19.70 8.69
CA LEU A 73 -16.10 -19.26 8.27
C LEU A 73 -16.79 -20.21 7.29
N GLN A 74 -16.09 -21.20 6.73
CA GLN A 74 -16.64 -22.13 5.74
C GLN A 74 -17.78 -23.00 6.31
N ASN A 75 -17.83 -23.20 7.63
CA ASN A 75 -18.86 -23.98 8.29
C ASN A 75 -20.11 -23.19 8.66
N TYR A 76 -20.12 -21.90 8.39
CA TYR A 76 -21.26 -21.02 8.64
C TYR A 76 -22.10 -20.82 7.39
N LYS A 77 -23.40 -20.57 7.59
CA LYS A 77 -24.29 -20.18 6.50
C LYS A 77 -23.78 -18.87 5.91
N SER A 78 -23.63 -18.81 4.61
CA SER A 78 -23.15 -17.60 3.93
C SER A 78 -23.74 -17.46 2.54
N ASP A 79 -23.97 -16.20 2.15
CA ASP A 79 -24.51 -15.83 0.86
C ASP A 79 -23.67 -14.70 0.23
N GLU A 80 -23.36 -14.80 -1.06
CA GLU A 80 -22.75 -13.70 -1.80
C GLU A 80 -23.83 -12.67 -2.18
N ILE A 81 -23.93 -11.60 -1.40
CA ILE A 81 -24.98 -10.57 -1.58
C ILE A 81 -24.67 -9.57 -2.69
N LYS A 82 -23.40 -9.44 -3.06
CA LYS A 82 -22.86 -8.69 -4.21
C LYS A 82 -21.56 -9.35 -4.64
N PRO A 83 -21.09 -9.14 -5.88
CA PRO A 83 -19.79 -9.64 -6.31
C PRO A 83 -18.69 -9.28 -5.30
N GLN A 84 -17.97 -10.29 -4.82
CA GLN A 84 -16.89 -10.18 -3.82
C GLN A 84 -17.36 -9.63 -2.44
N VAL A 85 -18.66 -9.71 -2.11
CA VAL A 85 -19.21 -9.35 -0.79
C VAL A 85 -20.04 -10.52 -0.26
N ARG A 86 -19.48 -11.24 0.70
CA ARG A 86 -20.11 -12.38 1.34
C ARG A 86 -20.69 -12.00 2.70
N GLU A 87 -21.96 -12.25 2.92
CA GLU A 87 -22.60 -12.18 4.23
C GLU A 87 -22.43 -13.54 4.90
N VAL A 88 -21.88 -13.58 6.10
CA VAL A 88 -21.69 -14.80 6.90
C VAL A 88 -22.55 -14.70 8.16
N GLU A 89 -23.41 -15.69 8.38
CA GLU A 89 -24.35 -15.75 9.50
C GLU A 89 -23.84 -16.71 10.60
N PHE A 90 -23.67 -16.19 11.79
CA PHE A 90 -23.28 -16.97 12.97
C PHE A 90 -24.51 -17.66 13.61
N PRO A 91 -24.29 -18.70 14.47
CA PRO A 91 -25.40 -19.45 15.11
C PRO A 91 -26.33 -18.61 15.98
N ASP A 92 -25.88 -17.47 16.46
CA ASP A 92 -26.68 -16.51 17.23
C ASP A 92 -27.53 -15.58 16.34
N GLY A 93 -27.49 -15.77 15.03
CA GLY A 93 -28.19 -14.95 14.04
C GLY A 93 -27.48 -13.66 13.62
N LYS A 94 -26.37 -13.33 14.29
CA LYS A 94 -25.55 -12.18 13.92
C LYS A 94 -24.79 -12.44 12.62
N LYS A 95 -24.56 -11.39 11.85
CA LYS A 95 -23.93 -11.46 10.55
C LYS A 95 -22.71 -10.55 10.47
N ILE A 96 -21.75 -10.90 9.62
CA ILE A 96 -20.67 -10.03 9.20
C ILE A 96 -20.60 -9.98 7.67
N LEU A 97 -19.99 -8.93 7.14
CA LEU A 97 -19.75 -8.75 5.70
C LEU A 97 -18.27 -8.93 5.41
N LEU A 98 -17.90 -10.06 4.82
CA LEU A 98 -16.53 -10.34 4.40
C LEU A 98 -16.34 -9.87 2.96
N LEU A 99 -15.36 -8.99 2.74
CA LEU A 99 -15.03 -8.47 1.42
C LEU A 99 -13.88 -9.27 0.79
N SER A 100 -14.00 -9.54 -0.51
CA SER A 100 -12.98 -10.22 -1.34
C SER A 100 -12.47 -11.54 -0.76
N GLU A 101 -13.28 -12.24 0.05
CA GLU A 101 -12.87 -13.48 0.71
C GLU A 101 -11.59 -13.35 1.56
N GLY A 102 -11.35 -12.19 2.17
CA GLY A 102 -10.12 -11.91 2.90
C GLY A 102 -8.90 -11.59 2.04
N ARG A 103 -9.03 -11.61 0.71
CA ARG A 103 -7.98 -11.20 -0.22
C ARG A 103 -7.91 -9.68 -0.32
N LEU A 104 -6.96 -9.16 -1.09
CA LEU A 104 -6.76 -7.72 -1.30
C LEU A 104 -8.05 -7.00 -1.75
N VAL A 105 -8.68 -6.27 -0.83
CA VAL A 105 -9.95 -5.57 -1.06
C VAL A 105 -9.87 -4.51 -2.16
N ASN A 106 -8.72 -3.86 -2.32
CA ASN A 106 -8.50 -2.87 -3.37
C ASN A 106 -8.51 -3.45 -4.79
N LEU A 107 -8.30 -4.76 -4.92
CA LEU A 107 -8.38 -5.47 -6.20
C LEU A 107 -9.73 -6.15 -6.40
N GLY A 108 -10.29 -6.76 -5.36
CA GLY A 108 -11.56 -7.48 -5.46
C GLY A 108 -12.79 -6.58 -5.45
N ASN A 109 -12.81 -5.54 -4.61
CA ASN A 109 -13.95 -4.63 -4.44
C ASN A 109 -13.71 -3.21 -5.00
N ALA A 110 -12.56 -2.96 -5.62
CA ALA A 110 -12.20 -1.68 -6.23
C ALA A 110 -11.41 -1.89 -7.53
N THR A 111 -10.97 -0.82 -8.15
CA THR A 111 -10.28 -0.83 -9.44
C THR A 111 -8.76 -0.99 -9.33
N GLY A 112 -8.22 -1.11 -8.12
CA GLY A 112 -6.79 -1.12 -7.87
C GLY A 112 -6.13 0.24 -8.13
N HIS A 113 -4.82 0.23 -8.39
CA HIS A 113 -4.09 1.44 -8.74
C HIS A 113 -4.33 1.84 -10.21
N PRO A 114 -4.38 3.14 -10.53
CA PRO A 114 -4.48 3.60 -11.90
C PRO A 114 -3.31 3.08 -12.76
N SER A 115 -3.60 2.68 -13.99
CA SER A 115 -2.60 2.12 -14.92
C SER A 115 -1.40 3.04 -15.12
N PHE A 116 -1.61 4.36 -15.11
CA PHE A 116 -0.54 5.35 -15.22
C PHE A 116 0.46 5.27 -14.05
N VAL A 117 -0.04 5.11 -12.81
CA VAL A 117 0.82 4.95 -11.62
C VAL A 117 1.62 3.65 -11.71
N MET A 118 0.94 2.55 -12.08
CA MET A 118 1.60 1.25 -12.23
C MET A 118 2.59 1.22 -13.39
N SER A 119 2.35 1.99 -14.45
CA SER A 119 3.31 2.15 -15.55
C SER A 119 4.66 2.69 -15.06
N ALA A 120 4.68 3.65 -14.15
CA ALA A 120 5.93 4.15 -13.57
C ALA A 120 6.68 3.03 -12.79
N SER A 121 5.95 2.26 -11.99
CA SER A 121 6.51 1.13 -11.24
C SER A 121 7.08 0.05 -12.16
N PHE A 122 6.31 -0.38 -13.16
CA PHE A 122 6.76 -1.42 -14.10
C PHE A 122 7.93 -0.97 -14.96
N THR A 123 7.94 0.30 -15.40
CA THR A 123 9.07 0.86 -16.14
C THR A 123 10.34 0.82 -15.30
N ASN A 124 10.24 1.15 -14.01
CA ASN A 124 11.38 1.06 -13.09
C ASN A 124 11.89 -0.38 -12.95
N GLN A 125 10.98 -1.36 -12.79
CA GLN A 125 11.34 -2.78 -12.74
C GLN A 125 12.05 -3.25 -14.01
N VAL A 126 11.55 -2.87 -15.19
CA VAL A 126 12.17 -3.22 -16.48
C VAL A 126 13.55 -2.60 -16.62
N LEU A 127 13.70 -1.31 -16.26
CA LEU A 127 15.02 -0.64 -16.32
C LEU A 127 16.01 -1.26 -15.33
N ALA A 128 15.54 -1.67 -14.14
CA ALA A 128 16.34 -2.39 -13.17
C ALA A 128 16.88 -3.72 -13.73
N GLN A 129 16.01 -4.49 -14.33
CA GLN A 129 16.39 -5.78 -14.96
C GLN A 129 17.40 -5.57 -16.12
N LEU A 130 17.16 -4.56 -16.94
CA LEU A 130 18.07 -4.23 -18.04
C LEU A 130 19.44 -3.77 -17.54
N GLU A 131 19.49 -3.00 -16.46
CA GLU A 131 20.74 -2.58 -15.83
C GLU A 131 21.52 -3.78 -15.32
N LEU A 132 20.89 -4.63 -14.52
CA LEU A 132 21.52 -5.84 -13.97
C LEU A 132 21.97 -6.81 -15.07
N TRP A 133 21.19 -6.97 -16.13
CA TRP A 133 21.55 -7.84 -17.25
C TRP A 133 22.75 -7.30 -18.05
N LYS A 134 22.72 -6.03 -18.44
CA LYS A 134 23.77 -5.43 -19.26
C LYS A 134 25.08 -5.24 -18.52
N ASN A 135 25.01 -4.93 -17.24
CA ASN A 135 26.13 -4.58 -16.41
C ASN A 135 26.42 -5.64 -15.33
N SER A 136 26.01 -6.89 -15.55
CA SER A 136 26.07 -7.99 -14.59
C SER A 136 27.46 -8.16 -13.92
N LYS A 137 28.53 -7.87 -14.65
CA LYS A 137 29.90 -7.95 -14.13
C LYS A 137 30.22 -6.94 -13.03
N ASN A 138 29.41 -5.88 -12.90
CA ASN A 138 29.59 -4.82 -11.90
C ASN A 138 28.80 -5.11 -10.61
N TYR A 139 28.00 -6.18 -10.61
CA TYR A 139 27.11 -6.54 -9.51
C TYR A 139 27.46 -7.89 -8.93
N GLU A 140 27.71 -7.94 -7.65
CA GLU A 140 27.87 -9.17 -6.87
C GLU A 140 26.50 -9.69 -6.41
N ASN A 141 26.45 -10.89 -5.84
CA ASN A 141 25.21 -11.45 -5.27
C ASN A 141 24.88 -10.78 -3.92
N LYS A 142 24.39 -9.54 -4.00
CA LYS A 142 23.95 -8.74 -2.84
C LYS A 142 22.87 -7.73 -3.25
N VAL A 143 22.26 -7.08 -2.26
CA VAL A 143 21.27 -6.03 -2.49
C VAL A 143 21.95 -4.72 -2.85
N TYR A 144 21.48 -4.09 -3.92
CA TYR A 144 21.98 -2.80 -4.41
C TYR A 144 20.85 -1.76 -4.44
N VAL A 145 21.20 -0.51 -4.18
CA VAL A 145 20.39 0.64 -4.58
C VAL A 145 20.81 1.00 -6.01
N LEU A 146 19.86 0.98 -6.94
CA LEU A 146 20.16 1.25 -8.33
C LEU A 146 20.51 2.72 -8.59
N PRO A 147 21.28 2.99 -9.68
CA PRO A 147 21.67 4.34 -10.03
C PRO A 147 20.47 5.29 -10.20
N LYS A 148 20.57 6.49 -9.63
CA LYS A 148 19.49 7.50 -9.64
C LYS A 148 19.03 7.92 -11.04
N HIS A 149 19.92 7.89 -12.04
CA HIS A 149 19.54 8.20 -13.43
C HIS A 149 18.45 7.27 -13.99
N LEU A 150 18.26 6.06 -13.43
CA LEU A 150 17.17 5.16 -13.83
C LEU A 150 15.81 5.70 -13.35
N ASP A 151 15.72 6.19 -12.12
CA ASP A 151 14.50 6.83 -11.60
C ASP A 151 14.15 8.09 -12.41
N GLU A 152 15.14 8.91 -12.72
CA GLU A 152 14.97 10.11 -13.53
C GLU A 152 14.50 9.78 -14.94
N LYS A 153 15.00 8.70 -15.52
CA LYS A 153 14.55 8.21 -16.82
C LYS A 153 13.10 7.75 -16.76
N VAL A 154 12.68 7.04 -15.70
CA VAL A 154 11.26 6.68 -15.51
C VAL A 154 10.40 7.93 -15.47
N ALA A 155 10.77 8.92 -14.67
CA ALA A 155 10.03 10.19 -14.57
C ALA A 155 9.93 10.88 -15.93
N SER A 156 11.04 11.02 -16.64
CA SER A 156 11.10 11.72 -17.95
C SER A 156 10.21 11.06 -19.01
N LEU A 157 10.13 9.72 -19.02
CA LEU A 157 9.27 8.97 -19.94
C LEU A 157 7.78 9.23 -19.70
N HIS A 158 7.39 9.58 -18.46
CA HIS A 158 6.00 9.81 -18.09
C HIS A 158 5.56 11.28 -18.17
N LEU A 159 6.49 12.25 -18.27
CA LEU A 159 6.17 13.68 -18.29
C LEU A 159 5.18 14.07 -19.39
N LYS A 160 5.39 13.57 -20.61
CA LYS A 160 4.53 13.86 -21.75
C LYS A 160 3.07 13.46 -21.49
N LYS A 161 2.84 12.37 -20.80
CA LYS A 161 1.49 11.86 -20.52
C LYS A 161 0.70 12.77 -19.58
N VAL A 162 1.38 13.46 -18.68
CA VAL A 162 0.77 14.41 -17.74
C VAL A 162 0.86 15.86 -18.21
N GLY A 163 1.29 16.08 -19.46
CA GLY A 163 1.42 17.42 -20.03
C GLY A 163 2.54 18.29 -19.42
N ALA A 164 3.46 17.65 -18.67
CA ALA A 164 4.56 18.34 -18.02
C ALA A 164 5.80 18.39 -18.90
N LYS A 165 6.63 19.39 -18.67
CA LYS A 165 7.96 19.55 -19.29
C LYS A 165 8.99 19.73 -18.19
N LEU A 166 10.12 19.07 -18.33
CA LEU A 166 11.25 19.31 -17.43
C LEU A 166 11.85 20.68 -17.72
N THR A 167 12.06 21.48 -16.68
CA THR A 167 12.75 22.77 -16.79
C THR A 167 14.25 22.53 -17.00
N GLU A 168 14.82 23.19 -17.99
CA GLU A 168 16.26 23.19 -18.19
C GLU A 168 16.91 24.27 -17.32
N LEU A 169 17.86 23.86 -16.49
CA LEU A 169 18.59 24.78 -15.62
C LEU A 169 19.53 25.67 -16.45
N THR A 170 19.56 26.97 -16.13
CA THR A 170 20.63 27.85 -16.60
C THR A 170 21.95 27.55 -15.88
N ASP A 171 23.09 28.01 -16.42
CA ASP A 171 24.41 27.83 -15.77
C ASP A 171 24.41 28.37 -14.35
N LYS A 172 23.86 29.58 -14.17
CA LYS A 172 23.75 30.22 -12.85
C LYS A 172 22.89 29.39 -11.86
N GLN A 173 21.79 28.82 -12.32
CA GLN A 173 20.93 27.97 -11.49
C GLN A 173 21.64 26.67 -11.11
N SER A 174 22.27 26.01 -12.07
CA SER A 174 23.02 24.78 -11.89
C SER A 174 24.15 24.99 -10.87
N GLU A 175 24.92 26.07 -11.01
CA GLU A 175 26.00 26.44 -10.10
C GLU A 175 25.48 26.77 -8.70
N TYR A 176 24.41 27.55 -8.60
CA TYR A 176 23.84 28.00 -7.33
C TYR A 176 23.31 26.84 -6.48
N ILE A 177 22.65 25.86 -7.08
CA ILE A 177 22.10 24.70 -6.36
C ILE A 177 23.03 23.49 -6.33
N GLY A 178 24.21 23.56 -7.01
CA GLY A 178 25.18 22.48 -7.04
C GLY A 178 24.73 21.22 -7.80
N VAL A 179 23.78 21.35 -8.74
CA VAL A 179 23.22 20.23 -9.50
C VAL A 179 23.54 20.35 -10.97
N SER A 180 24.00 19.27 -11.60
CA SER A 180 24.29 19.25 -13.04
C SER A 180 23.02 19.52 -13.87
N LYS A 181 23.15 20.29 -14.98
CA LYS A 181 22.06 20.52 -15.93
C LYS A 181 21.46 19.25 -16.51
N LYS A 182 22.24 18.19 -16.59
CA LYS A 182 21.81 16.89 -17.17
C LYS A 182 21.48 15.84 -16.12
N GLY A 183 21.46 16.23 -14.83
CA GLY A 183 21.30 15.29 -13.73
C GLY A 183 22.60 14.56 -13.33
N PRO A 184 22.56 13.67 -12.37
CA PRO A 184 21.36 13.38 -11.59
C PRO A 184 20.89 14.58 -10.75
N PHE A 185 19.55 14.76 -10.68
CA PHE A 185 18.93 15.89 -9.95
C PHE A 185 18.68 15.58 -8.48
N LYS A 186 18.88 14.32 -8.09
CA LYS A 186 18.76 13.84 -6.70
C LYS A 186 20.13 13.51 -6.15
N GLU A 187 20.39 13.92 -4.92
CA GLU A 187 21.60 13.53 -4.19
C GLU A 187 21.61 12.01 -3.91
N ASP A 188 22.81 11.42 -3.78
CA ASP A 188 22.98 9.99 -3.48
C ASP A 188 22.35 9.57 -2.14
N THR A 189 22.24 10.52 -1.21
CA THR A 189 21.59 10.33 0.08
C THR A 189 20.08 10.28 0.01
N TYR A 190 19.48 10.70 -1.08
CA TYR A 190 18.03 10.67 -1.28
C TYR A 190 17.55 9.23 -1.53
N ARG A 191 16.75 8.72 -0.61
CA ARG A 191 16.33 7.31 -0.61
C ARG A 191 14.99 7.02 -1.30
N TYR A 192 14.28 8.06 -1.77
CA TYR A 192 12.96 7.90 -2.41
C TYR A 192 12.93 8.56 -3.78
#